data_51b31fd4138ab227261fb9bf35d1ab31
#
_entry.id   51b31fd4138ab227261fb9bf35d1ab31
#
_cell.length_a   1.000
_cell.length_b   1.000
_cell.length_c   1.000
_cell.angle_alpha   90.00
_cell.angle_beta   90.00
_cell.angle_gamma   90.00
#
_symmetry.space_group_name_H-M   'P 1'
#
loop_
_entity.id
_entity.type
_entity.pdbx_description
1 polymer ?
#
loop_
_entity_poly.entity_id
_entity_poly.type
_entity_poly.pdbx_seq_one_letter_code
_entity_poly.pdbx_strand_id
1 'polypeptide(L)'
;AASASRVHKEMTKNKPTHNAKESYNYFLATIFPHDEMQIMGYNRVVKDLCGLSDEQFISKLKRNFDIQKLSNKRSPKERFSFTMLLGNCWYCLTAKQQIIKEDSVLRLDASILQHHILEPILKIEDPRTDKRIDFVGGIRGLDELERRCSSDAKVAFALYPVSIEDLLR
;
A
#
# COMPACT_ATOMS: atom_id res chain seq x y z
N ALA A 1 -20.02 0.95 -2.03
CA ALA A 1 -21.03 0.73 -3.09
C ALA A 1 -21.31 -0.77 -3.30
N ALA A 2 -20.33 -1.63 -3.61
CA ALA A 2 -20.56 -3.05 -3.95
C ALA A 2 -21.27 -3.85 -2.83
N SER A 3 -20.88 -3.67 -1.56
CA SER A 3 -21.54 -4.33 -0.42
C SER A 3 -22.98 -3.85 -0.24
N ALA A 4 -23.25 -2.54 -0.42
CA ALA A 4 -24.60 -1.99 -0.34
C ALA A 4 -25.49 -2.54 -1.47
N SER A 5 -24.96 -2.65 -2.71
CA SER A 5 -25.68 -3.26 -3.82
C SER A 5 -26.02 -4.74 -3.58
N ARG A 6 -25.10 -5.50 -2.97
CA ARG A 6 -25.34 -6.91 -2.60
C ARG A 6 -26.45 -7.04 -1.55
N VAL A 7 -26.37 -6.26 -0.47
CA VAL A 7 -27.41 -6.23 0.59
C VAL A 7 -28.76 -5.86 0.00
N HIS A 8 -28.82 -4.82 -0.85
CA HIS A 8 -30.06 -4.42 -1.53
C HIS A 8 -30.65 -5.61 -2.32
N LYS A 9 -29.85 -6.31 -3.13
CA LYS A 9 -30.30 -7.48 -3.91
C LYS A 9 -30.80 -8.61 -3.02
N GLU A 10 -30.16 -8.89 -1.89
CA GLU A 10 -30.58 -9.93 -0.95
C GLU A 10 -31.90 -9.57 -0.26
N MET A 11 -32.02 -8.32 0.19
CA MET A 11 -33.22 -7.87 0.91
C MET A 11 -34.44 -7.78 -0.01
N THR A 12 -34.26 -7.41 -1.29
CA THR A 12 -35.37 -7.31 -2.25
C THR A 12 -35.86 -8.66 -2.74
N LYS A 13 -35.01 -9.72 -2.79
CA LYS A 13 -35.41 -11.06 -3.22
C LYS A 13 -36.53 -11.67 -2.36
N ASN A 14 -36.58 -11.35 -1.08
CA ASN A 14 -37.45 -12.00 -0.11
C ASN A 14 -38.66 -11.12 0.29
N LYS A 15 -38.85 -9.95 -0.34
CA LYS A 15 -39.97 -9.05 -0.05
C LYS A 15 -40.86 -8.87 -1.29
N PRO A 16 -42.10 -9.32 -1.24
CA PRO A 16 -43.05 -9.15 -2.35
C PRO A 16 -43.50 -7.69 -2.57
N THR A 17 -43.38 -6.85 -1.53
CA THR A 17 -43.64 -5.40 -1.62
C THR A 17 -42.39 -4.65 -1.21
N HIS A 18 -41.83 -3.92 -2.15
CA HIS A 18 -40.64 -3.09 -1.98
C HIS A 18 -41.01 -1.63 -2.25
N ASN A 19 -40.63 -0.72 -1.35
CA ASN A 19 -40.85 0.71 -1.53
C ASN A 19 -39.54 1.50 -1.41
N ALA A 20 -39.52 2.72 -1.96
CA ALA A 20 -38.34 3.57 -1.99
C ALA A 20 -37.84 4.06 -0.61
N LYS A 21 -38.65 3.93 0.46
CA LYS A 21 -38.32 4.43 1.81
C LYS A 21 -37.57 3.42 2.67
N GLU A 22 -37.35 2.20 2.19
CA GLU A 22 -36.64 1.16 2.93
C GLU A 22 -35.15 1.52 3.09
N SER A 23 -34.62 1.33 4.30
CA SER A 23 -33.25 1.72 4.67
C SER A 23 -32.16 1.09 3.79
N TYR A 24 -32.37 -0.12 3.30
CA TYR A 24 -31.43 -0.81 2.40
C TYR A 24 -31.34 -0.20 0.98
N ASN A 25 -32.21 0.77 0.64
CA ASN A 25 -32.10 1.53 -0.59
C ASN A 25 -31.05 2.65 -0.50
N TYR A 26 -30.56 2.96 0.68
CA TYR A 26 -29.66 4.06 0.94
C TYR A 26 -28.35 3.56 1.53
N PHE A 27 -27.29 4.30 1.27
CA PHE A 27 -26.02 4.16 1.98
C PHE A 27 -25.43 5.54 2.24
N LEU A 28 -24.68 5.66 3.31
CA LEU A 28 -23.98 6.89 3.62
C LEU A 28 -22.89 7.13 2.57
N ALA A 29 -22.91 8.30 1.94
CA ALA A 29 -21.87 8.77 1.03
C ALA A 29 -21.36 10.13 1.51
N THR A 30 -20.05 10.32 1.45
CA THR A 30 -19.41 11.63 1.65
C THR A 30 -18.80 12.05 0.31
N ILE A 31 -19.13 13.26 -0.12
CA ILE A 31 -18.66 13.80 -1.41
C ILE A 31 -17.72 14.96 -1.10
N PHE A 32 -16.53 14.91 -1.67
CA PHE A 32 -15.53 15.96 -1.59
C PHE A 32 -15.16 16.43 -3.00
N PRO A 33 -14.90 17.74 -3.22
CA PRO A 33 -14.25 18.20 -4.44
C PRO A 33 -12.89 17.52 -4.61
N HIS A 34 -12.56 17.09 -5.83
CA HIS A 34 -11.33 16.33 -6.08
C HIS A 34 -10.05 17.18 -5.89
N ASP A 35 -10.14 18.47 -6.08
CA ASP A 35 -9.07 19.46 -5.90
C ASP A 35 -8.83 19.85 -4.43
N GLU A 36 -9.76 19.52 -3.54
CA GLU A 36 -9.60 19.68 -2.08
C GLU A 36 -9.09 18.41 -1.41
N MET A 37 -8.94 17.31 -2.14
CA MET A 37 -8.47 16.04 -1.60
C MET A 37 -6.95 15.93 -1.64
N GLN A 38 -6.33 15.74 -0.47
CA GLN A 38 -4.92 15.39 -0.37
C GLN A 38 -4.75 13.89 -0.16
N ILE A 39 -4.21 13.21 -1.17
CA ILE A 39 -3.88 11.80 -1.08
C ILE A 39 -2.47 11.67 -0.52
N MET A 40 -2.32 10.95 0.57
CA MET A 40 -1.04 10.68 1.20
C MET A 40 -0.56 9.26 0.89
N GLY A 41 0.75 9.05 0.95
CA GLY A 41 1.32 7.71 0.84
C GLY A 41 0.75 6.79 1.92
N TYR A 42 0.44 5.56 1.54
CA TYR A 42 -0.03 4.53 2.47
C TYR A 42 1.10 3.54 2.69
N ASN A 43 1.86 3.74 3.77
CA ASN A 43 3.11 3.06 4.04
C ASN A 43 2.88 1.64 4.57
N ARG A 44 3.92 0.80 4.52
CA ARG A 44 3.89 -0.59 4.99
C ARG A 44 5.01 -0.82 5.99
N VAL A 45 4.71 -1.59 7.03
CA VAL A 45 5.72 -2.11 7.96
C VAL A 45 5.59 -3.62 8.03
N VAL A 46 6.73 -4.32 8.08
CA VAL A 46 6.75 -5.79 8.11
C VAL A 46 7.61 -6.25 9.26
N LYS A 47 7.11 -7.22 10.03
CA LYS A 47 7.70 -7.67 11.30
C LYS A 47 8.97 -8.48 11.12
N ASP A 48 9.12 -9.19 10.01
CA ASP A 48 10.26 -10.07 9.76
C ASP A 48 10.64 -10.12 8.28
N LEU A 49 11.80 -10.66 7.96
CA LEU A 49 12.32 -10.83 6.60
C LEU A 49 12.15 -12.26 6.08
N CYS A 50 11.23 -13.04 6.60
CA CYS A 50 11.03 -14.44 6.21
C CYS A 50 12.33 -15.28 6.32
N GLY A 51 13.07 -15.12 7.42
CA GLY A 51 14.33 -15.83 7.69
C GLY A 51 15.56 -15.31 6.96
N LEU A 52 15.45 -14.22 6.18
CA LEU A 52 16.61 -13.63 5.49
C LEU A 52 17.40 -12.69 6.42
N SER A 53 18.74 -12.64 6.21
CA SER A 53 19.53 -11.54 6.77
C SER A 53 19.26 -10.23 5.99
N ASP A 54 19.69 -9.10 6.57
CA ASP A 54 19.55 -7.79 5.93
C ASP A 54 20.28 -7.74 4.57
N GLU A 55 21.47 -8.34 4.48
CA GLU A 55 22.27 -8.42 3.26
C GLU A 55 21.62 -9.32 2.20
N GLN A 56 21.09 -10.47 2.61
CA GLN A 56 20.36 -11.38 1.72
C GLN A 56 19.10 -10.71 1.16
N PHE A 57 18.38 -9.97 2.00
CA PHE A 57 17.20 -9.22 1.59
C PHE A 57 17.56 -8.14 0.57
N ILE A 58 18.57 -7.30 0.86
CA ILE A 58 19.07 -6.28 -0.08
C ILE A 58 19.53 -6.92 -1.40
N SER A 59 20.23 -8.05 -1.35
CA SER A 59 20.69 -8.78 -2.55
C SER A 59 19.52 -9.21 -3.44
N LYS A 60 18.42 -9.70 -2.84
CA LYS A 60 17.21 -10.07 -3.58
C LYS A 60 16.52 -8.86 -4.21
N LEU A 61 16.45 -7.73 -3.50
CA LEU A 61 15.85 -6.49 -3.99
C LEU A 61 16.59 -5.94 -5.23
N LYS A 62 17.92 -6.05 -5.29
CA LYS A 62 18.75 -5.57 -6.41
C LYS A 62 18.39 -6.16 -7.79
N ARG A 63 17.67 -7.28 -7.82
CA ARG A 63 17.18 -7.86 -9.09
C ARG A 63 16.20 -6.91 -9.79
N ASN A 64 15.31 -6.31 -9.03
CA ASN A 64 14.19 -5.53 -9.54
C ASN A 64 14.30 -4.03 -9.24
N PHE A 65 15.19 -3.64 -8.33
CA PHE A 65 15.34 -2.25 -7.89
C PHE A 65 16.79 -1.80 -7.91
N ASP A 66 17.00 -0.54 -8.27
CA ASP A 66 18.24 0.16 -7.98
C ASP A 66 18.16 0.70 -6.56
N ILE A 67 19.22 0.45 -5.77
CA ILE A 67 19.22 0.73 -4.32
C ILE A 67 20.32 1.72 -3.99
N GLN A 68 19.93 2.82 -3.36
CA GLN A 68 20.85 3.84 -2.86
C GLN A 68 20.64 4.02 -1.36
N LYS A 69 21.72 3.94 -0.57
CA LYS A 69 21.68 4.30 0.85
C LYS A 69 21.52 5.82 0.99
N LEU A 70 20.63 6.24 1.88
CA LEU A 70 20.35 7.63 2.14
C LEU A 70 21.07 8.09 3.40
N SER A 71 21.58 9.34 3.39
CA SER A 71 22.15 9.97 4.58
C SER A 71 21.10 10.41 5.58
N ASN A 72 19.91 10.82 5.07
CA ASN A 72 18.78 11.27 5.88
C ASN A 72 17.50 10.64 5.38
N LYS A 73 16.50 10.49 6.26
CA LYS A 73 15.16 10.07 5.90
C LYS A 73 14.50 11.08 4.97
N ARG A 74 13.83 10.59 3.96
CA ARG A 74 13.01 11.41 3.04
C ARG A 74 11.88 10.55 2.46
N SER A 75 10.75 11.18 2.18
CA SER A 75 9.69 10.53 1.43
C SER A 75 10.11 10.30 -0.04
N PRO A 76 9.52 9.29 -0.71
CA PRO A 76 9.70 9.12 -2.15
C PRO A 76 9.33 10.39 -2.89
N LYS A 77 10.11 10.77 -3.91
CA LYS A 77 9.90 12.03 -4.65
C LYS A 77 9.05 11.85 -5.91
N GLU A 78 8.98 10.64 -6.41
CA GLU A 78 8.33 10.32 -7.67
C GLU A 78 7.77 8.89 -7.67
N ARG A 79 6.92 8.59 -8.64
CA ARG A 79 6.37 7.25 -8.87
C ARG A 79 7.49 6.24 -9.11
N PHE A 80 7.20 4.98 -8.81
CA PHE A 80 8.13 3.86 -8.95
C PHE A 80 9.36 3.94 -8.05
N SER A 81 9.34 4.87 -7.09
CA SER A 81 10.37 4.97 -6.06
C SER A 81 9.76 4.73 -4.67
N PHE A 82 10.56 4.11 -3.82
CA PHE A 82 10.19 3.79 -2.44
C PHE A 82 11.30 4.22 -1.51
N THR A 83 10.94 4.59 -0.30
CA THR A 83 11.94 4.76 0.75
C THR A 83 11.78 3.63 1.75
N MET A 84 12.86 2.88 1.97
CA MET A 84 12.89 1.72 2.86
C MET A 84 13.75 2.02 4.08
N LEU A 85 13.23 1.67 5.27
CA LEU A 85 14.00 1.62 6.50
C LEU A 85 14.30 0.15 6.85
N LEU A 86 15.57 -0.19 6.95
CA LEU A 86 16.06 -1.52 7.31
C LEU A 86 17.30 -1.39 8.18
N GLY A 87 17.32 -2.04 9.36
CA GLY A 87 18.47 -2.04 10.24
C GLY A 87 18.96 -0.64 10.63
N ASN A 88 18.06 0.28 10.92
CA ASN A 88 18.31 1.70 11.21
C ASN A 88 18.94 2.49 10.04
N CYS A 89 18.96 1.93 8.84
CA CYS A 89 19.45 2.61 7.64
C CYS A 89 18.29 2.89 6.68
N TRP A 90 18.28 4.10 6.13
CA TRP A 90 17.36 4.49 5.09
C TRP A 90 17.92 4.20 3.69
N TYR A 91 17.09 3.69 2.81
CA TYR A 91 17.42 3.38 1.42
C TYR A 91 16.36 3.95 0.48
N CYS A 92 16.80 4.44 -0.67
CA CYS A 92 15.92 4.71 -1.81
C CYS A 92 15.94 3.49 -2.72
N LEU A 93 14.77 2.97 -3.05
CA LEU A 93 14.56 1.90 -4.02
C LEU A 93 13.89 2.50 -5.25
N THR A 94 14.50 2.38 -6.43
CA THR A 94 13.89 2.78 -7.69
C THR A 94 13.60 1.54 -8.52
N ALA A 95 12.34 1.36 -8.92
CA ALA A 95 11.93 0.21 -9.72
C ALA A 95 12.58 0.25 -11.10
N LYS A 96 13.20 -0.87 -11.52
CA LYS A 96 13.77 -0.99 -12.86
C LYS A 96 12.66 -1.05 -13.90
N GLN A 97 12.90 -0.50 -15.09
CA GLN A 97 11.92 -0.43 -16.16
C GLN A 97 11.27 -1.78 -16.52
N GLN A 98 12.01 -2.87 -16.41
CA GLN A 98 11.52 -4.22 -16.71
C GLN A 98 10.34 -4.70 -15.85
N ILE A 99 10.14 -4.14 -14.65
CA ILE A 99 9.05 -4.51 -13.75
C ILE A 99 7.88 -3.53 -13.81
N ILE A 100 8.02 -2.40 -14.49
CA ILE A 100 6.96 -1.41 -14.65
C ILE A 100 6.08 -1.85 -15.82
N LYS A 101 4.83 -2.21 -15.52
CA LYS A 101 3.84 -2.64 -16.51
C LYS A 101 3.04 -1.46 -17.05
N GLU A 102 2.50 -1.60 -18.26
CA GLU A 102 1.58 -0.60 -18.85
C GLU A 102 0.17 -0.67 -18.25
N ASP A 103 -0.20 -1.81 -17.68
CA ASP A 103 -1.49 -2.00 -17.00
C ASP A 103 -1.68 -0.99 -15.86
N SER A 104 -2.84 -0.36 -15.82
CA SER A 104 -3.14 0.74 -14.88
C SER A 104 -3.09 0.33 -13.41
N VAL A 105 -3.42 -0.92 -13.08
CA VAL A 105 -3.40 -1.45 -11.71
C VAL A 105 -2.01 -1.97 -11.34
N LEU A 106 -1.38 -2.74 -12.26
CA LEU A 106 -0.07 -3.34 -12.00
C LEU A 106 1.06 -2.31 -11.92
N ARG A 107 0.89 -1.14 -12.54
CA ARG A 107 1.85 -0.03 -12.47
C ARG A 107 1.76 0.83 -11.21
N LEU A 108 0.77 0.60 -10.33
CA LEU A 108 0.69 1.31 -9.05
C LEU A 108 1.85 0.89 -8.14
N ASP A 109 2.41 1.84 -7.41
CA ASP A 109 3.52 1.58 -6.48
C ASP A 109 3.16 0.49 -5.46
N ALA A 110 1.92 0.47 -4.98
CA ALA A 110 1.44 -0.58 -4.09
C ALA A 110 1.47 -1.97 -4.74
N SER A 111 1.12 -2.06 -6.04
CA SER A 111 1.17 -3.32 -6.80
C SER A 111 2.61 -3.75 -7.08
N ILE A 112 3.49 -2.82 -7.42
CA ILE A 112 4.93 -3.10 -7.62
C ILE A 112 5.53 -3.62 -6.32
N LEU A 113 5.25 -2.98 -5.17
CA LEU A 113 5.71 -3.45 -3.87
C LEU A 113 5.20 -4.86 -3.57
N GLN A 114 3.91 -5.12 -3.82
CA GLN A 114 3.28 -6.42 -3.61
C GLN A 114 3.95 -7.52 -4.46
N HIS A 115 3.99 -7.34 -5.77
CA HIS A 115 4.41 -8.39 -6.70
C HIS A 115 5.93 -8.60 -6.78
N HIS A 116 6.74 -7.62 -6.33
CA HIS A 116 8.20 -7.72 -6.45
C HIS A 116 8.94 -7.77 -5.11
N ILE A 117 8.26 -7.49 -3.99
CA ILE A 117 8.88 -7.53 -2.65
C ILE A 117 8.06 -8.40 -1.69
N LEU A 118 6.79 -8.03 -1.41
CA LEU A 118 6.00 -8.66 -0.36
C LEU A 118 5.75 -10.14 -0.64
N GLU A 119 5.24 -10.46 -1.80
CA GLU A 119 4.90 -11.83 -2.20
C GLU A 119 6.16 -12.68 -2.47
N PRO A 120 7.06 -12.33 -3.42
CA PRO A 120 8.14 -13.23 -3.81
C PRO A 120 9.26 -13.34 -2.77
N ILE A 121 9.54 -12.28 -2.00
CA ILE A 121 10.67 -12.23 -1.06
C ILE A 121 10.22 -12.48 0.37
N LEU A 122 9.18 -11.77 0.83
CA LEU A 122 8.69 -11.83 2.21
C LEU A 122 7.56 -12.84 2.41
N LYS A 123 7.08 -13.49 1.32
CA LYS A 123 6.03 -14.51 1.35
C LYS A 123 4.70 -14.01 1.96
N ILE A 124 4.38 -12.74 1.69
CA ILE A 124 3.12 -12.11 2.07
C ILE A 124 2.22 -12.09 0.84
N GLU A 125 1.37 -13.09 0.70
CA GLU A 125 0.47 -13.25 -0.46
C GLU A 125 -0.71 -12.28 -0.39
N ASP A 126 -1.41 -12.23 0.74
CA ASP A 126 -2.50 -11.26 0.97
C ASP A 126 -2.19 -10.35 2.17
N PRO A 127 -1.78 -9.10 1.92
CA PRO A 127 -1.42 -8.16 2.98
C PRO A 127 -2.61 -7.74 3.86
N ARG A 128 -3.86 -8.07 3.50
CA ARG A 128 -5.05 -7.78 4.31
C ARG A 128 -5.25 -8.79 5.43
N THR A 129 -4.71 -9.99 5.29
CA THR A 129 -4.91 -11.11 6.22
C THR A 129 -3.64 -11.55 6.91
N ASP A 130 -2.44 -11.25 6.36
CA ASP A 130 -1.17 -11.61 6.95
C ASP A 130 -0.84 -10.70 8.17
N LYS A 131 -0.67 -11.30 9.34
CA LYS A 131 -0.39 -10.60 10.61
C LYS A 131 1.03 -10.05 10.72
N ARG A 132 1.92 -10.37 9.77
CA ARG A 132 3.30 -9.87 9.73
C ARG A 132 3.41 -8.49 9.10
N ILE A 133 2.42 -8.07 8.34
CA ILE A 133 2.38 -6.74 7.72
C ILE A 133 1.34 -5.86 8.40
N ASP A 134 1.64 -4.57 8.48
CA ASP A 134 0.71 -3.55 8.95
C ASP A 134 0.85 -2.27 8.10
N PHE A 135 -0.14 -1.41 8.19
CA PHE A 135 -0.30 -0.22 7.36
C PHE A 135 -0.16 1.05 8.19
N VAL A 136 0.62 2.00 7.69
CA VAL A 136 0.84 3.30 8.35
C VAL A 136 0.43 4.41 7.40
N GLY A 137 -0.65 5.12 7.75
CA GLY A 137 -1.11 6.28 6.97
C GLY A 137 -0.04 7.38 6.89
N GLY A 138 0.11 7.99 5.73
CA GLY A 138 1.13 9.00 5.46
C GLY A 138 1.08 10.22 6.39
N ILE A 139 -0.08 10.52 6.97
CA ILE A 139 -0.25 11.59 7.96
C ILE A 139 0.64 11.40 9.21
N ARG A 140 1.02 10.15 9.54
CA ARG A 140 1.92 9.86 10.68
C ARG A 140 3.40 10.08 10.35
N GLY A 141 3.73 10.35 9.09
CA GLY A 141 5.08 10.64 8.63
C GLY A 141 6.05 9.46 8.71
N LEU A 142 7.32 9.75 8.43
CA LEU A 142 8.41 8.76 8.49
C LEU A 142 8.84 8.44 9.92
N ASP A 143 8.58 9.34 10.88
CA ASP A 143 8.90 9.13 12.30
C ASP A 143 8.15 7.93 12.88
N GLU A 144 6.92 7.71 12.42
CA GLU A 144 6.16 6.53 12.82
C GLU A 144 6.80 5.24 12.27
N LEU A 145 7.38 5.26 11.07
CA LEU A 145 8.11 4.12 10.52
C LEU A 145 9.36 3.79 11.36
N GLU A 146 10.10 4.81 11.80
CA GLU A 146 11.24 4.63 12.71
C GLU A 146 10.79 4.05 14.05
N ARG A 147 9.72 4.60 14.63
CA ARG A 147 9.15 4.09 15.87
C ARG A 147 8.76 2.61 15.75
N ARG A 148 8.08 2.24 14.66
CA ARG A 148 7.67 0.85 14.42
C ARG A 148 8.86 -0.06 14.21
N CYS A 149 9.86 0.34 13.43
CA CYS A 149 11.08 -0.47 13.24
C CYS A 149 11.94 -0.59 14.50
N SER A 150 11.80 0.33 15.46
CA SER A 150 12.46 0.24 16.76
C SER A 150 11.70 -0.64 17.77
N SER A 151 10.45 -0.99 17.50
CA SER A 151 9.59 -1.74 18.45
C SER A 151 9.14 -3.10 17.93
N ASP A 152 8.42 -3.16 16.82
CA ASP A 152 7.69 -4.35 16.39
C ASP A 152 7.81 -4.70 14.92
N ALA A 153 8.54 -3.90 14.13
CA ALA A 153 8.77 -4.15 12.71
C ALA A 153 10.27 -4.29 12.40
N LYS A 154 10.59 -5.08 11.40
CA LYS A 154 11.97 -5.28 10.92
C LYS A 154 12.30 -4.40 9.74
N VAL A 155 11.31 -4.13 8.88
CA VAL A 155 11.46 -3.30 7.68
C VAL A 155 10.22 -2.45 7.48
N ALA A 156 10.40 -1.23 6.99
CA ALA A 156 9.31 -0.34 6.61
C ALA A 156 9.53 0.21 5.20
N PHE A 157 8.41 0.46 4.50
CA PHE A 157 8.38 1.04 3.16
C PHE A 157 7.46 2.26 3.14
N ALA A 158 8.02 3.41 2.78
CA ALA A 158 7.25 4.58 2.42
C ALA A 158 7.00 4.58 0.92
N LEU A 159 5.73 4.81 0.55
CA LEU A 159 5.26 4.81 -0.83
C LEU A 159 4.98 6.24 -1.29
N TYR A 160 5.18 6.48 -2.59
CA TYR A 160 4.71 7.70 -3.22
C TYR A 160 3.17 7.72 -3.23
N PRO A 161 2.54 8.88 -2.96
CA PRO A 161 1.09 8.99 -2.99
C PRO A 161 0.51 8.65 -4.37
N VAL A 162 -0.58 7.92 -4.39
CA VAL A 162 -1.35 7.69 -5.63
C VAL A 162 -1.97 9.02 -6.06
N SER A 163 -1.99 9.33 -7.36
CA SER A 163 -2.66 10.54 -7.85
C SER A 163 -4.19 10.36 -7.87
N ILE A 164 -4.91 11.47 -7.89
CA ILE A 164 -6.38 11.41 -8.01
C ILE A 164 -6.79 10.82 -9.36
N GLU A 165 -6.03 11.04 -10.41
CA GLU A 165 -6.26 10.48 -11.73
C GLU A 165 -6.11 8.96 -11.74
N ASP A 166 -5.18 8.41 -10.97
CA ASP A 166 -5.01 6.96 -10.82
C ASP A 166 -6.17 6.31 -10.06
N LEU A 167 -6.84 7.06 -9.17
CA LEU A 167 -8.02 6.57 -8.44
C LEU A 167 -9.31 6.63 -9.27
N LEU A 168 -9.38 7.52 -10.26
CA LEU A 168 -10.57 7.72 -11.10
C LEU A 168 -10.57 6.83 -12.36
N ARG A 169 -9.51 6.08 -12.62
CA ARG A 169 -9.39 5.10 -13.71
C ARG A 169 -9.82 3.72 -13.25
#